data_6bbf2f400240649fe26fd86098291a15
#
_entry.id   6bbf2f400240649fe26fd86098291a15
#
_cell.length_a   1.000
_cell.length_b   1.000
_cell.length_c   1.000
_cell.angle_alpha   90.00
_cell.angle_beta   90.00
_cell.angle_gamma   90.00
#
_symmetry.space_group_name_H-M   'P 1'
#
loop_
_entity.id
_entity.type
_entity.pdbx_description
1 polymer ?
#
loop_
_entity_poly.entity_id
_entity_poly.type
_entity_poly.pdbx_seq_one_letter_code
_entity_poly.pdbx_strand_id
1 'polypeptide(L)'
;METSGARALLLGRRDARDALGTIANTPTARADKGLAMKIERRFTQDGASPYEAFDFRKATSEIRNPNGTVVFSLKGIDVPADWSQVASDVLAQKYFRKAGVPARLKKVKEEGVPEFLWRSVPDDAALAKLPESERFGGEMKAQQVFDRLAGAWAYWGWKGGYFSSEADAQAYFDEMRHMLCAQMAAPNSPQWFNTGLHWAYGIDGPSQGHHYVDYKTGKLTRSASAYEHPQPHACFIQSVSDDLVNEGGIMDLWTREARLFKFGSGTGSNFSNVRGAGETLSGGGRSSGLMSFLKIGDRAAGAIKSGGTTRRAAKMVVVDIDHPDIEEYIDWKVVEEQKVAALVAGSKLAEKHLTAVLAACTNWDGAADSEDRFVPRANPQLKEAVLAARAVMIPDSYINKIIEFARQGFTEISFKTYDTDWDSEAYLTVSGQNSNNSVRVSNDFLQAVLDNGDWNLIRRID
;
A
#
# COMPACT_ATOMS: atom_id res chain seq x y z
N MET A 1 55.76 -14.87 -17.13
CA MET A 1 55.96 -14.15 -15.83
C MET A 1 54.59 -13.60 -15.51
N GLU A 2 53.76 -14.43 -14.98
CA GLU A 2 53.42 -14.76 -13.59
C GLU A 2 52.60 -13.63 -12.96
N THR A 3 51.26 -13.78 -13.04
CA THR A 3 50.37 -14.32 -11.98
C THR A 3 50.57 -13.64 -10.61
N SER A 4 49.93 -12.53 -10.39
CA SER A 4 49.81 -11.90 -9.05
C SER A 4 48.47 -11.20 -8.80
N GLY A 5 47.49 -11.29 -9.70
CA GLY A 5 46.20 -10.58 -9.55
C GLY A 5 45.01 -11.34 -8.94
N ALA A 6 45.10 -12.67 -8.84
CA ALA A 6 43.92 -13.50 -8.51
C ALA A 6 43.73 -13.83 -7.02
N ARG A 7 44.66 -13.44 -6.13
CA ARG A 7 44.62 -13.81 -4.72
C ARG A 7 44.01 -12.79 -3.76
N ALA A 8 43.86 -11.54 -4.20
CA ALA A 8 43.33 -10.48 -3.36
C ALA A 8 41.76 -10.40 -3.37
N LEU A 9 41.12 -10.95 -4.40
CA LEU A 9 39.66 -10.91 -4.51
C LEU A 9 38.91 -12.00 -3.71
N LEU A 10 39.63 -13.04 -3.26
CA LEU A 10 39.03 -14.14 -2.48
C LEU A 10 39.03 -13.91 -0.97
N LEU A 11 39.82 -12.97 -0.47
CA LEU A 11 39.87 -12.65 0.98
C LEU A 11 38.74 -11.69 1.39
N GLY A 12 38.29 -10.81 0.50
CA GLY A 12 37.20 -9.86 0.80
C GLY A 12 35.80 -10.49 0.93
N ARG A 13 35.59 -11.71 0.41
CA ARG A 13 34.28 -12.40 0.50
C ARG A 13 34.12 -13.26 1.76
N ARG A 14 35.21 -13.66 2.41
CA ARG A 14 35.15 -14.41 3.67
C ARG A 14 34.81 -13.51 4.86
N ASP A 15 35.34 -12.30 4.91
CA ASP A 15 35.11 -11.39 6.03
C ASP A 15 33.68 -10.86 6.12
N ALA A 16 32.95 -10.76 4.99
CA ALA A 16 31.55 -10.34 5.00
C ALA A 16 30.58 -11.43 5.50
N ARG A 17 30.91 -12.73 5.29
CA ARG A 17 30.12 -13.84 5.83
C ARG A 17 30.38 -14.08 7.32
N ASP A 18 31.63 -13.89 7.75
CA ASP A 18 31.99 -14.01 9.17
C ASP A 18 31.45 -12.84 9.99
N ALA A 19 31.33 -11.63 9.41
CA ALA A 19 30.69 -10.49 10.06
C ALA A 19 29.17 -10.69 10.26
N LEU A 20 28.46 -11.32 9.31
CA LEU A 20 27.06 -11.70 9.46
C LEU A 20 26.85 -12.86 10.44
N GLY A 21 27.79 -13.80 10.50
CA GLY A 21 27.80 -14.90 11.48
C GLY A 21 28.03 -14.43 12.91
N THR A 22 28.82 -13.36 13.10
CA THR A 22 29.15 -12.82 14.43
C THR A 22 27.99 -11.97 15.00
N ILE A 23 27.17 -11.35 14.15
CA ILE A 23 25.96 -10.63 14.61
C ILE A 23 24.87 -11.60 15.09
N ALA A 24 24.81 -12.82 14.54
CA ALA A 24 23.84 -13.84 14.94
C ALA A 24 24.14 -14.51 16.29
N ASN A 25 25.32 -14.33 16.84
CA ASN A 25 25.79 -14.95 18.08
C ASN A 25 26.05 -13.99 19.24
N THR A 26 25.68 -12.73 19.15
CA THR A 26 25.70 -11.86 20.34
C THR A 26 24.57 -12.35 21.25
N PRO A 27 24.85 -12.85 22.47
CA PRO A 27 23.81 -13.21 23.39
C PRO A 27 23.03 -11.93 23.66
N THR A 28 21.73 -11.92 23.27
CA THR A 28 20.84 -10.87 23.75
C THR A 28 20.95 -10.83 25.26
N ALA A 29 21.45 -9.72 25.78
CA ALA A 29 21.53 -9.50 27.22
C ALA A 29 20.15 -9.89 27.79
N ARG A 30 20.14 -10.85 28.73
CA ARG A 30 18.98 -11.08 29.59
C ARG A 30 18.60 -9.72 30.12
N ALA A 31 17.36 -9.30 29.89
CA ALA A 31 16.84 -8.10 30.51
C ALA A 31 17.21 -8.16 32.00
N ASP A 32 18.05 -7.25 32.41
CA ASP A 32 18.48 -7.16 33.80
C ASP A 32 17.21 -6.91 34.61
N LYS A 33 16.85 -7.79 35.52
CA LYS A 33 15.63 -7.70 36.33
C LYS A 33 15.55 -6.39 37.15
N GLY A 34 16.57 -5.54 37.06
CA GLY A 34 16.65 -4.23 37.69
C GLY A 34 16.04 -3.07 36.88
N LEU A 35 15.61 -3.26 35.65
CA LEU A 35 15.09 -2.22 34.75
C LEU A 35 13.60 -2.30 34.45
N ALA A 36 12.82 -3.05 35.24
CA ALA A 36 11.37 -3.05 35.10
C ALA A 36 10.79 -1.66 35.41
N MET A 37 9.85 -1.21 34.58
CA MET A 37 9.28 0.14 34.65
C MET A 37 8.25 0.26 35.76
N LYS A 38 8.30 1.36 36.50
CA LYS A 38 7.21 1.87 37.31
C LYS A 38 6.41 2.86 36.45
N ILE A 39 5.10 2.72 36.48
CA ILE A 39 4.19 3.59 35.71
C ILE A 39 3.38 4.42 36.70
N GLU A 40 3.62 5.72 36.69
CA GLU A 40 2.82 6.69 37.45
C GLU A 40 1.57 7.07 36.67
N ARG A 41 0.41 7.02 37.32
CA ARG A 41 -0.84 7.51 36.75
C ARG A 41 -0.79 9.05 36.67
N ARG A 42 -1.12 9.61 35.49
CA ARG A 42 -1.18 11.05 35.24
C ARG A 42 -2.57 11.51 34.85
N PHE A 43 -3.30 10.71 34.11
CA PHE A 43 -4.58 11.04 33.52
C PHE A 43 -5.71 10.18 34.09
N THR A 44 -5.37 9.04 34.68
CA THR A 44 -6.36 8.06 35.20
C THR A 44 -6.21 7.86 36.70
N GLN A 45 -7.26 7.34 37.32
CA GLN A 45 -7.26 6.96 38.73
C GLN A 45 -7.40 5.43 38.87
N ASP A 46 -6.80 4.89 39.95
CA ASP A 46 -6.91 3.48 40.22
C ASP A 46 -8.35 3.07 40.54
N GLY A 47 -8.82 1.98 39.95
CA GLY A 47 -10.20 1.50 40.12
C GLY A 47 -11.25 2.28 39.34
N ALA A 48 -10.91 3.39 38.67
CA ALA A 48 -11.83 4.14 37.82
C ALA A 48 -11.70 3.74 36.34
N SER A 49 -12.77 3.99 35.57
CA SER A 49 -12.70 3.79 34.12
C SER A 49 -11.77 4.80 33.47
N PRO A 50 -10.85 4.39 32.57
CA PRO A 50 -9.99 5.34 31.83
C PRO A 50 -10.79 6.26 30.90
N TYR A 51 -12.06 5.94 30.68
CA TYR A 51 -12.97 6.72 29.83
C TYR A 51 -13.91 7.64 30.63
N GLU A 52 -13.82 7.68 31.95
CA GLU A 52 -14.72 8.46 32.82
C GLU A 52 -14.68 9.97 32.51
N ALA A 53 -13.52 10.46 32.05
CA ALA A 53 -13.34 11.88 31.67
C ALA A 53 -13.92 12.23 30.29
N PHE A 54 -14.53 11.28 29.57
CA PHE A 54 -14.99 11.48 28.19
C PHE A 54 -16.48 11.19 28.05
N ASP A 55 -17.17 12.10 27.37
CA ASP A 55 -18.50 11.83 26.84
C ASP A 55 -18.38 11.12 25.48
N PHE A 56 -19.37 10.27 25.17
CA PHE A 56 -19.47 9.55 23.91
C PHE A 56 -20.75 9.92 23.17
N ARG A 57 -20.66 10.04 21.86
CA ARG A 57 -21.80 10.30 20.97
C ARG A 57 -21.98 9.22 19.92
N LYS A 58 -23.21 9.04 19.46
CA LYS A 58 -23.50 8.26 18.27
C LYS A 58 -23.17 9.09 17.03
N ALA A 59 -22.38 8.52 16.13
CA ALA A 59 -22.02 9.14 14.87
C ALA A 59 -22.41 8.25 13.69
N THR A 60 -22.46 8.84 12.51
CA THR A 60 -22.59 8.15 11.21
C THR A 60 -21.38 8.51 10.37
N SER A 61 -20.77 7.51 9.75
CA SER A 61 -19.68 7.68 8.78
C SER A 61 -20.15 7.25 7.41
N GLU A 62 -20.04 8.12 6.42
CA GLU A 62 -20.45 7.86 5.04
C GLU A 62 -19.36 8.28 4.05
N ILE A 63 -19.22 7.51 2.96
CA ILE A 63 -18.47 7.90 1.76
C ILE A 63 -19.47 7.99 0.62
N ARG A 64 -19.48 9.15 -0.05
CA ARG A 64 -20.30 9.38 -1.24
C ARG A 64 -19.43 9.69 -2.44
N ASN A 65 -19.80 9.16 -3.58
CA ASN A 65 -19.23 9.56 -4.86
C ASN A 65 -19.70 10.99 -5.24
N PRO A 66 -19.01 11.68 -6.17
CA PRO A 66 -19.43 12.99 -6.66
C PRO A 66 -20.88 13.05 -7.19
N ASN A 67 -21.39 11.93 -7.69
CA ASN A 67 -22.78 11.80 -8.14
C ASN A 67 -23.80 11.58 -6.99
N GLY A 68 -23.36 11.62 -5.72
CA GLY A 68 -24.20 11.44 -4.54
C GLY A 68 -24.45 9.99 -4.11
N THR A 69 -23.99 9.00 -4.87
CA THR A 69 -24.16 7.59 -4.53
C THR A 69 -23.34 7.24 -3.27
N VAL A 70 -23.99 6.62 -2.27
CA VAL A 70 -23.33 6.16 -1.05
C VAL A 70 -22.54 4.89 -1.33
N VAL A 71 -21.22 4.95 -1.18
CA VAL A 71 -20.31 3.80 -1.34
C VAL A 71 -20.09 3.05 -0.03
N PHE A 72 -20.12 3.78 1.07
CA PHE A 72 -19.95 3.23 2.43
C PHE A 72 -20.86 4.00 3.38
N SER A 73 -21.54 3.29 4.28
CA SER A 73 -22.29 3.89 5.38
C SER A 73 -22.21 2.99 6.61
N LEU A 74 -21.80 3.57 7.73
CA LEU A 74 -21.79 2.92 9.04
C LEU A 74 -22.45 3.85 10.05
N LYS A 75 -23.62 3.45 10.54
CA LYS A 75 -24.47 4.26 11.42
C LYS A 75 -24.39 3.77 12.86
N GLY A 76 -24.55 4.68 13.81
CA GLY A 76 -24.66 4.37 15.24
C GLY A 76 -23.34 3.96 15.89
N ILE A 77 -22.21 4.37 15.33
CA ILE A 77 -20.90 4.15 15.95
C ILE A 77 -20.74 5.03 17.21
N ASP A 78 -20.11 4.47 18.25
CA ASP A 78 -19.76 5.22 19.46
C ASP A 78 -18.36 5.83 19.32
N VAL A 79 -18.26 7.13 19.38
CA VAL A 79 -17.01 7.88 19.33
C VAL A 79 -16.96 8.95 20.44
N PRO A 80 -15.77 9.36 20.91
CA PRO A 80 -15.69 10.46 21.86
C PRO A 80 -16.38 11.72 21.32
N ALA A 81 -17.11 12.41 22.16
CA ALA A 81 -17.97 13.54 21.75
C ALA A 81 -17.16 14.67 21.11
N ASP A 82 -15.96 14.93 21.62
CA ASP A 82 -15.06 15.98 21.17
C ASP A 82 -14.32 15.66 19.86
N TRP A 83 -14.40 14.43 19.37
CA TRP A 83 -13.75 14.08 18.11
C TRP A 83 -14.44 14.77 16.92
N SER A 84 -13.62 15.33 16.03
CA SER A 84 -14.12 15.85 14.77
C SER A 84 -14.79 14.76 13.94
N GLN A 85 -15.68 15.14 13.01
CA GLN A 85 -16.30 14.19 12.08
C GLN A 85 -15.23 13.47 11.25
N VAL A 86 -14.19 14.19 10.81
CA VAL A 86 -13.07 13.61 10.04
C VAL A 86 -12.34 12.52 10.85
N ALA A 87 -12.04 12.77 12.14
CA ALA A 87 -11.41 11.77 13.00
C ALA A 87 -12.29 10.53 13.17
N SER A 88 -13.59 10.73 13.38
CA SER A 88 -14.59 9.67 13.49
C SER A 88 -14.71 8.86 12.19
N ASP A 89 -14.69 9.53 11.04
CA ASP A 89 -14.72 8.89 9.72
C ASP A 89 -13.47 8.06 9.44
N VAL A 90 -12.29 8.59 9.76
CA VAL A 90 -11.03 7.86 9.62
C VAL A 90 -11.03 6.59 10.48
N LEU A 91 -11.45 6.69 11.75
CA LEU A 91 -11.56 5.54 12.63
C LEU A 91 -12.50 4.48 12.06
N ALA A 92 -13.72 4.87 11.68
CA ALA A 92 -14.75 3.95 11.20
C ALA A 92 -14.41 3.32 9.84
N GLN A 93 -13.90 4.12 8.92
CA GLN A 93 -13.65 3.66 7.55
C GLN A 93 -12.36 2.87 7.41
N LYS A 94 -11.33 3.22 8.19
CA LYS A 94 -9.97 2.68 8.04
C LYS A 94 -9.58 1.71 9.15
N TYR A 95 -9.99 1.92 10.38
CA TYR A 95 -9.40 1.26 11.54
C TYR A 95 -10.34 0.31 12.29
N PHE A 96 -11.65 0.47 12.19
CA PHE A 96 -12.59 -0.52 12.71
C PHE A 96 -12.41 -1.86 11.99
N ARG A 97 -12.30 -2.94 12.75
CA ARG A 97 -12.42 -4.28 12.20
C ARG A 97 -13.82 -4.49 11.67
N LYS A 98 -13.95 -4.77 10.38
CA LYS A 98 -15.25 -4.78 9.68
C LYS A 98 -16.00 -6.09 9.79
N ALA A 99 -15.31 -7.19 10.09
CA ALA A 99 -15.91 -8.52 10.14
C ALA A 99 -15.15 -9.46 11.09
N GLY A 100 -15.82 -10.50 11.56
CA GLY A 100 -15.22 -11.54 12.37
C GLY A 100 -15.10 -11.19 13.86
N VAL A 101 -15.67 -10.07 14.33
CA VAL A 101 -15.73 -9.73 15.75
C VAL A 101 -16.90 -10.51 16.40
N PRO A 102 -16.62 -11.41 17.37
CA PRO A 102 -17.67 -12.21 17.99
C PRO A 102 -18.60 -11.36 18.86
N ALA A 103 -19.90 -11.61 18.79
CA ALA A 103 -20.90 -10.94 19.63
C ALA A 103 -20.83 -11.39 21.10
N ARG A 104 -20.22 -12.54 21.38
CA ARG A 104 -20.01 -13.09 22.73
C ARG A 104 -18.60 -13.60 22.86
N LEU A 105 -17.93 -13.20 23.93
CA LEU A 105 -16.55 -13.51 24.24
C LEU A 105 -16.45 -14.13 25.64
N LYS A 106 -15.45 -15.00 25.81
CA LYS A 106 -15.02 -15.51 27.11
C LYS A 106 -13.54 -15.31 27.31
N LYS A 107 -13.13 -15.03 28.54
CA LYS A 107 -11.73 -14.93 28.94
C LYS A 107 -11.08 -16.30 28.99
N VAL A 108 -9.81 -16.39 28.56
CA VAL A 108 -9.00 -17.61 28.69
C VAL A 108 -7.98 -17.38 29.78
N LYS A 109 -8.12 -18.14 30.88
CA LYS A 109 -7.16 -18.08 31.99
C LYS A 109 -5.76 -18.47 31.51
N GLU A 110 -4.79 -17.63 31.81
CA GLU A 110 -3.37 -17.87 31.52
C GLU A 110 -2.56 -17.75 32.81
N GLU A 111 -1.78 -18.80 33.12
CA GLU A 111 -0.94 -18.83 34.31
C GLU A 111 0.16 -17.76 34.26
N GLY A 112 0.35 -17.05 35.38
CA GLY A 112 1.34 -15.97 35.48
C GLY A 112 0.96 -14.68 34.76
N VAL A 113 -0.28 -14.57 34.24
CA VAL A 113 -0.83 -13.36 33.64
C VAL A 113 -1.99 -12.83 34.48
N PRO A 114 -2.02 -11.54 34.84
CA PRO A 114 -3.14 -10.91 35.53
C PRO A 114 -4.47 -11.09 34.80
N GLU A 115 -5.57 -11.20 35.50
CA GLU A 115 -6.88 -11.48 34.92
C GLU A 115 -7.33 -10.41 33.89
N PHE A 116 -7.05 -9.14 34.15
CA PHE A 116 -7.41 -8.06 33.21
C PHE A 116 -6.67 -8.14 31.88
N LEU A 117 -5.52 -8.81 31.81
CA LEU A 117 -4.74 -9.08 30.61
C LEU A 117 -5.04 -10.42 29.95
N TRP A 118 -5.92 -11.25 30.49
CA TRP A 118 -6.29 -12.50 29.81
C TRP A 118 -6.91 -12.22 28.47
N ARG A 119 -6.46 -12.95 27.47
CA ARG A 119 -7.03 -12.86 26.11
C ARG A 119 -8.49 -13.34 26.10
N SER A 120 -9.24 -12.86 25.13
CA SER A 120 -10.61 -13.30 24.89
C SER A 120 -10.71 -14.15 23.63
N VAL A 121 -11.62 -15.11 23.64
CA VAL A 121 -11.94 -15.93 22.47
C VAL A 121 -13.46 -15.98 22.28
N PRO A 122 -13.96 -16.38 21.11
CA PRO A 122 -15.39 -16.61 20.91
C PRO A 122 -15.95 -17.56 21.97
N ASP A 123 -17.08 -17.21 22.56
CA ASP A 123 -17.85 -18.11 23.40
C ASP A 123 -18.87 -18.86 22.53
N ASP A 124 -18.45 -20.02 22.00
CA ASP A 124 -19.25 -20.79 21.05
C ASP A 124 -20.60 -21.22 21.63
N ALA A 125 -20.66 -21.52 22.94
CA ALA A 125 -21.91 -21.91 23.60
C ALA A 125 -22.90 -20.74 23.71
N ALA A 126 -22.41 -19.52 23.94
CA ALA A 126 -23.24 -18.32 23.96
C ALA A 126 -23.59 -17.83 22.54
N LEU A 127 -22.65 -17.96 21.59
CA LEU A 127 -22.90 -17.62 20.18
C LEU A 127 -23.92 -18.54 19.54
N ALA A 128 -23.92 -19.82 19.85
CA ALA A 128 -24.89 -20.77 19.31
C ALA A 128 -26.36 -20.42 19.66
N LYS A 129 -26.58 -19.62 20.71
CA LYS A 129 -27.92 -19.14 21.12
C LYS A 129 -28.40 -17.93 20.30
N LEU A 130 -27.52 -17.33 19.48
CA LEU A 130 -27.83 -16.20 18.62
C LEU A 130 -28.15 -16.67 17.19
N PRO A 131 -28.99 -15.92 16.44
CA PRO A 131 -29.11 -16.10 14.99
C PRO A 131 -27.74 -16.05 14.32
N GLU A 132 -27.54 -16.83 13.28
CA GLU A 132 -26.24 -16.93 12.59
C GLU A 132 -25.73 -15.55 12.11
N SER A 133 -26.62 -14.71 11.63
CA SER A 133 -26.31 -13.34 11.17
C SER A 133 -25.86 -12.37 12.27
N GLU A 134 -26.11 -12.72 13.54
CA GLU A 134 -25.76 -11.88 14.71
C GLU A 134 -24.54 -12.39 15.48
N ARG A 135 -23.99 -13.55 15.10
CA ARG A 135 -22.86 -14.17 15.82
C ARG A 135 -21.56 -13.41 15.66
N PHE A 136 -21.34 -12.87 14.48
CA PHE A 136 -20.13 -12.14 14.13
C PHE A 136 -20.47 -10.85 13.41
N GLY A 137 -19.76 -9.77 13.77
CA GLY A 137 -19.96 -8.45 13.19
C GLY A 137 -18.65 -7.70 13.03
N GLY A 138 -18.74 -6.36 13.06
CA GLY A 138 -17.61 -5.45 13.10
C GLY A 138 -17.49 -4.72 14.43
N GLU A 139 -16.41 -3.96 14.60
CA GLU A 139 -16.29 -2.99 15.68
C GLU A 139 -17.25 -1.81 15.43
N MET A 140 -17.90 -1.35 16.49
CA MET A 140 -18.88 -0.25 16.46
C MET A 140 -18.57 0.85 17.46
N LYS A 141 -17.58 0.64 18.35
CA LYS A 141 -17.22 1.56 19.41
C LYS A 141 -15.73 1.87 19.37
N ALA A 142 -15.38 3.14 19.50
CA ALA A 142 -13.98 3.56 19.56
C ALA A 142 -13.22 2.88 20.70
N GLN A 143 -13.90 2.67 21.86
CA GLN A 143 -13.33 1.94 23.00
C GLN A 143 -12.84 0.54 22.62
N GLN A 144 -13.55 -0.18 21.74
CA GLN A 144 -13.12 -1.53 21.31
C GLN A 144 -11.73 -1.48 20.67
N VAL A 145 -11.47 -0.44 19.89
CA VAL A 145 -10.16 -0.24 19.25
C VAL A 145 -9.09 0.14 20.26
N PHE A 146 -9.40 1.08 21.16
CA PHE A 146 -8.45 1.51 22.19
C PHE A 146 -8.12 0.38 23.15
N ASP A 147 -9.14 -0.37 23.58
CA ASP A 147 -8.99 -1.53 24.50
C ASP A 147 -8.12 -2.62 23.89
N ARG A 148 -8.33 -2.98 22.61
CA ARG A 148 -7.53 -4.05 21.98
C ARG A 148 -6.09 -3.64 21.74
N LEU A 149 -5.85 -2.36 21.37
CA LEU A 149 -4.50 -1.85 21.18
C LEU A 149 -3.74 -1.81 22.50
N ALA A 150 -4.26 -1.06 23.47
CA ALA A 150 -3.61 -0.89 24.77
C ALA A 150 -3.48 -2.21 25.52
N GLY A 151 -4.50 -3.07 25.43
CA GLY A 151 -4.50 -4.39 26.06
C GLY A 151 -3.46 -5.34 25.48
N ALA A 152 -3.32 -5.38 24.13
CA ALA A 152 -2.27 -6.18 23.51
C ALA A 152 -0.86 -5.67 23.87
N TRP A 153 -0.64 -4.36 23.90
CA TRP A 153 0.64 -3.78 24.30
C TRP A 153 0.97 -4.07 25.76
N ALA A 154 -0.01 -3.92 26.67
CA ALA A 154 0.16 -4.25 28.07
C ALA A 154 0.43 -5.76 28.27
N TYR A 155 -0.29 -6.62 27.54
CA TYR A 155 -0.08 -8.07 27.55
C TYR A 155 1.34 -8.44 27.08
N TRP A 156 1.81 -7.89 25.98
CA TRP A 156 3.17 -8.12 25.49
C TRP A 156 4.23 -7.59 26.48
N GLY A 157 3.98 -6.39 27.02
CA GLY A 157 4.86 -5.80 28.04
C GLY A 157 4.94 -6.65 29.29
N TRP A 158 3.83 -7.24 29.77
CA TRP A 158 3.79 -8.16 30.88
C TRP A 158 4.60 -9.44 30.59
N LYS A 159 4.34 -10.07 29.43
CA LYS A 159 5.08 -11.27 28.99
C LYS A 159 6.58 -10.99 28.82
N GLY A 160 6.94 -9.81 28.39
CA GLY A 160 8.32 -9.34 28.23
C GLY A 160 9.00 -8.93 29.55
N GLY A 161 8.27 -8.89 30.67
CA GLY A 161 8.83 -8.48 31.97
C GLY A 161 9.11 -6.98 32.07
N TYR A 162 8.36 -6.14 31.35
CA TYR A 162 8.61 -4.69 31.29
C TYR A 162 8.07 -3.93 32.49
N PHE A 163 7.12 -4.49 33.22
CA PHE A 163 6.49 -3.83 34.37
C PHE A 163 7.03 -4.36 35.71
N SER A 164 7.20 -3.46 36.68
CA SER A 164 7.67 -3.81 38.01
C SER A 164 6.63 -4.55 38.85
N SER A 165 5.35 -4.30 38.58
CA SER A 165 4.21 -4.90 39.28
C SER A 165 2.98 -4.99 38.40
N GLU A 166 1.97 -5.73 38.88
CA GLU A 166 0.64 -5.78 38.26
C GLU A 166 -0.02 -4.40 38.22
N ALA A 167 0.15 -3.61 39.28
CA ALA A 167 -0.36 -2.24 39.35
C ALA A 167 0.26 -1.33 38.28
N ASP A 168 1.57 -1.50 37.97
CA ASP A 168 2.22 -0.75 36.89
C ASP A 168 1.67 -1.16 35.51
N ALA A 169 1.42 -2.44 35.28
CA ALA A 169 0.80 -2.93 34.06
C ALA A 169 -0.63 -2.40 33.87
N GLN A 170 -1.42 -2.36 34.98
CA GLN A 170 -2.77 -1.80 34.96
C GLN A 170 -2.74 -0.29 34.72
N ALA A 171 -1.82 0.43 35.37
CA ALA A 171 -1.63 1.86 35.13
C ALA A 171 -1.30 2.14 33.66
N TYR A 172 -0.34 1.40 33.07
CA TYR A 172 -0.02 1.50 31.65
C TYR A 172 -1.24 1.28 30.76
N PHE A 173 -2.02 0.23 31.03
CA PHE A 173 -3.21 -0.10 30.25
C PHE A 173 -4.24 1.01 30.29
N ASP A 174 -4.48 1.59 31.46
CA ASP A 174 -5.46 2.66 31.64
C ASP A 174 -4.98 3.97 31.01
N GLU A 175 -3.74 4.38 31.27
CA GLU A 175 -3.13 5.59 30.70
C GLU A 175 -3.12 5.55 29.17
N MET A 176 -2.75 4.41 28.56
CA MET A 176 -2.75 4.27 27.10
C MET A 176 -4.15 4.38 26.49
N ARG A 177 -5.16 3.81 27.12
CA ARG A 177 -6.56 3.94 26.69
C ARG A 177 -7.04 5.39 26.75
N HIS A 178 -6.73 6.09 27.85
CA HIS A 178 -7.02 7.50 28.00
C HIS A 178 -6.34 8.35 26.92
N MET A 179 -5.03 8.14 26.72
CA MET A 179 -4.24 8.91 25.75
C MET A 179 -4.72 8.70 24.30
N LEU A 180 -5.12 7.47 23.93
CA LEU A 180 -5.71 7.19 22.62
C LEU A 180 -7.07 7.88 22.45
N CYS A 181 -7.92 7.85 23.48
CA CYS A 181 -9.22 8.50 23.49
C CYS A 181 -9.12 10.02 23.38
N ALA A 182 -8.15 10.60 24.11
CA ALA A 182 -7.87 12.04 24.12
C ALA A 182 -7.08 12.54 22.88
N GLN A 183 -6.73 11.66 21.95
CA GLN A 183 -5.87 11.97 20.79
C GLN A 183 -4.48 12.51 21.19
N MET A 184 -3.99 12.19 22.39
CA MET A 184 -2.62 12.53 22.83
C MET A 184 -1.56 11.64 22.19
N ALA A 185 -1.93 10.44 21.80
CA ALA A 185 -1.08 9.48 21.11
C ALA A 185 -1.85 8.80 19.98
N ALA A 186 -1.15 8.51 18.88
CA ALA A 186 -1.68 7.73 17.78
C ALA A 186 -0.58 6.81 17.24
N PRO A 187 -0.76 5.49 17.26
CA PRO A 187 0.18 4.58 16.64
C PRO A 187 0.10 4.69 15.11
N ASN A 188 1.10 4.11 14.42
CA ASN A 188 1.05 3.99 12.97
C ASN A 188 -0.11 3.10 12.50
N SER A 189 -0.52 3.26 11.23
CA SER A 189 -1.70 2.57 10.68
C SER A 189 -1.68 1.04 10.81
N PRO A 190 -0.58 0.30 10.61
CA PRO A 190 -0.56 -1.15 10.81
C PRO A 190 -0.91 -1.60 12.22
N GLN A 191 -0.58 -0.82 13.25
CA GLN A 191 -1.04 -1.07 14.62
C GLN A 191 -2.57 -1.05 14.70
N TRP A 192 -3.19 0.01 14.15
CA TRP A 192 -4.65 0.15 14.12
C TRP A 192 -5.35 -1.00 13.41
N PHE A 193 -4.77 -1.55 12.33
CA PHE A 193 -5.39 -2.63 11.54
C PHE A 193 -5.25 -4.00 12.19
N ASN A 194 -4.09 -4.29 12.78
CA ASN A 194 -3.68 -5.67 13.04
C ASN A 194 -3.50 -5.98 14.54
N THR A 195 -3.16 -4.96 15.36
CA THR A 195 -2.81 -5.19 16.76
C THR A 195 -4.03 -5.45 17.61
N GLY A 196 -3.92 -6.46 18.47
CA GLY A 196 -4.91 -6.81 19.47
C GLY A 196 -6.09 -7.63 18.97
N LEU A 197 -6.22 -7.90 17.68
CA LEU A 197 -7.34 -8.69 17.14
C LEU A 197 -7.35 -10.13 17.70
N HIS A 198 -6.18 -10.75 17.83
CA HIS A 198 -6.05 -12.07 18.43
C HIS A 198 -6.30 -12.03 19.95
N TRP A 199 -5.72 -11.04 20.63
CA TRP A 199 -5.86 -10.89 22.08
C TRP A 199 -7.31 -10.58 22.50
N ALA A 200 -7.98 -9.65 21.80
CA ALA A 200 -9.30 -9.18 22.17
C ALA A 200 -10.44 -10.08 21.68
N TYR A 201 -10.28 -10.75 20.53
CA TYR A 201 -11.38 -11.44 19.84
C TYR A 201 -11.08 -12.88 19.46
N GLY A 202 -9.84 -13.36 19.65
CA GLY A 202 -9.42 -14.68 19.18
C GLY A 202 -9.34 -14.79 17.65
N ILE A 203 -9.32 -13.65 16.93
CA ILE A 203 -9.18 -13.64 15.47
C ILE A 203 -7.81 -14.18 15.10
N ASP A 204 -7.78 -15.14 14.18
CA ASP A 204 -6.57 -15.80 13.72
C ASP A 204 -6.50 -15.89 12.19
N GLY A 205 -5.34 -16.29 11.67
CA GLY A 205 -5.10 -16.51 10.25
C GLY A 205 -3.65 -16.95 9.96
N PRO A 206 -3.39 -17.56 8.80
CA PRO A 206 -2.05 -18.02 8.43
C PRO A 206 -1.01 -16.90 8.47
N SER A 207 0.14 -17.17 9.05
CA SER A 207 1.19 -16.16 9.31
C SER A 207 1.84 -15.57 8.06
N GLN A 208 1.81 -16.27 6.94
CA GLN A 208 2.32 -15.83 5.63
C GLN A 208 3.77 -15.28 5.65
N GLY A 209 4.62 -15.87 6.48
CA GLY A 209 6.02 -15.54 6.60
C GLY A 209 6.36 -14.53 7.70
N HIS A 210 5.44 -14.23 8.61
CA HIS A 210 5.75 -13.44 9.81
C HIS A 210 6.73 -14.18 10.71
N HIS A 211 7.68 -13.42 11.27
CA HIS A 211 8.62 -13.88 12.27
C HIS A 211 8.57 -12.92 13.45
N TYR A 212 8.86 -13.44 14.62
CA TYR A 212 9.00 -12.67 15.85
C TYR A 212 10.18 -13.20 16.66
N VAL A 213 10.66 -12.40 17.60
CA VAL A 213 11.65 -12.86 18.59
C VAL A 213 10.88 -13.40 19.79
N ASP A 214 11.04 -14.69 20.06
CA ASP A 214 10.43 -15.32 21.21
C ASP A 214 11.02 -14.75 22.50
N TYR A 215 10.17 -14.19 23.35
CA TYR A 215 10.60 -13.46 24.55
C TYR A 215 11.26 -14.34 25.61
N LYS A 216 11.03 -15.67 25.61
CA LYS A 216 11.65 -16.60 26.55
C LYS A 216 13.02 -17.05 26.10
N THR A 217 13.15 -17.33 24.80
CA THR A 217 14.38 -17.92 24.23
C THR A 217 15.30 -16.89 23.58
N GLY A 218 14.80 -15.70 23.27
CA GLY A 218 15.49 -14.67 22.49
C GLY A 218 15.76 -15.06 21.03
N LYS A 219 15.14 -16.15 20.54
CA LYS A 219 15.38 -16.65 19.17
C LYS A 219 14.34 -16.13 18.19
N LEU A 220 14.79 -15.83 16.97
CA LEU A 220 13.91 -15.55 15.85
C LEU A 220 13.07 -16.79 15.54
N THR A 221 11.76 -16.66 15.64
CA THR A 221 10.80 -17.75 15.50
C THR A 221 9.78 -17.40 14.44
N ARG A 222 9.43 -18.37 13.60
CA ARG A 222 8.36 -18.20 12.63
C ARG A 222 7.01 -18.26 13.33
N SER A 223 6.18 -17.23 13.14
CA SER A 223 4.83 -17.21 13.69
C SER A 223 3.92 -18.23 13.02
N ALA A 224 3.04 -18.85 13.80
CA ALA A 224 1.94 -19.67 13.28
C ALA A 224 0.76 -18.80 12.83
N SER A 225 0.58 -17.62 13.45
CA SER A 225 -0.54 -16.71 13.26
C SER A 225 -0.10 -15.34 12.75
N ALA A 226 -0.89 -14.75 11.85
CA ALA A 226 -0.70 -13.39 11.39
C ALA A 226 -1.18 -12.33 12.41
N TYR A 227 -2.02 -12.70 13.36
CA TYR A 227 -2.66 -11.77 14.30
C TYR A 227 -2.18 -11.93 15.75
N GLU A 228 -1.62 -13.08 16.13
CA GLU A 228 -0.96 -13.26 17.43
C GLU A 228 0.35 -12.45 17.48
N HIS A 229 1.15 -12.55 16.44
CA HIS A 229 2.36 -11.75 16.23
C HIS A 229 2.19 -10.93 14.95
N PRO A 230 1.41 -9.84 14.99
CA PRO A 230 1.08 -9.05 13.82
C PRO A 230 2.30 -8.29 13.29
N GLN A 231 2.19 -7.81 12.04
CA GLN A 231 3.13 -6.87 11.46
C GLN A 231 2.74 -5.44 11.89
N PRO A 232 3.40 -4.84 12.91
CA PRO A 232 2.96 -3.60 13.50
C PRO A 232 3.65 -2.36 12.94
N HIS A 233 4.67 -2.52 12.06
CA HIS A 233 5.48 -1.41 11.57
C HIS A 233 4.90 -0.82 10.29
N ALA A 234 5.00 0.51 10.16
CA ALA A 234 4.46 1.24 9.02
C ALA A 234 5.29 1.05 7.75
N CYS A 235 6.61 1.06 7.88
CA CYS A 235 7.54 1.03 6.75
C CYS A 235 8.74 0.13 7.03
N PHE A 236 9.21 -0.52 5.97
CA PHE A 236 10.38 -1.38 5.97
C PHE A 236 11.38 -0.90 4.94
N ILE A 237 12.62 -0.67 5.36
CA ILE A 237 13.72 -0.44 4.45
C ILE A 237 14.23 -1.81 4.01
N GLN A 238 14.29 -2.03 2.69
CA GLN A 238 14.71 -3.28 2.09
C GLN A 238 15.92 -3.07 1.18
N SER A 239 16.78 -4.06 1.11
CA SER A 239 17.85 -4.14 0.14
C SER A 239 17.45 -4.97 -1.08
N VAL A 240 18.08 -4.68 -2.21
CA VAL A 240 17.96 -5.45 -3.45
C VAL A 240 19.36 -5.66 -4.03
N SER A 241 19.65 -6.88 -4.45
CA SER A 241 20.85 -7.23 -5.20
C SER A 241 20.56 -7.21 -6.69
N ASP A 242 21.61 -7.03 -7.48
CA ASP A 242 21.55 -7.12 -8.95
C ASP A 242 21.48 -8.58 -9.41
N ASP A 243 20.40 -9.23 -9.04
CA ASP A 243 20.04 -10.61 -9.38
C ASP A 243 18.55 -10.67 -9.66
N LEU A 244 18.13 -11.49 -10.62
CA LEU A 244 16.74 -11.53 -11.03
C LEU A 244 15.87 -12.32 -10.05
N VAL A 245 16.25 -13.55 -9.67
CA VAL A 245 15.34 -14.50 -9.01
C VAL A 245 15.85 -15.07 -7.69
N ASN A 246 17.16 -14.97 -7.40
CA ASN A 246 17.72 -15.53 -6.17
C ASN A 246 17.28 -14.74 -4.93
N GLU A 247 17.52 -15.29 -3.75
CA GLU A 247 17.26 -14.63 -2.47
C GLU A 247 17.98 -13.27 -2.41
N GLY A 248 17.25 -12.23 -2.02
CA GLY A 248 17.73 -10.85 -2.03
C GLY A 248 17.68 -10.15 -3.38
N GLY A 249 17.32 -10.85 -4.46
CA GLY A 249 17.19 -10.29 -5.81
C GLY A 249 15.88 -9.56 -6.06
N ILE A 250 15.70 -9.14 -7.30
CA ILE A 250 14.60 -8.25 -7.73
C ILE A 250 13.23 -8.91 -7.53
N MET A 251 13.03 -10.16 -7.99
CA MET A 251 11.74 -10.83 -7.87
C MET A 251 11.44 -11.26 -6.43
N ASP A 252 12.48 -11.60 -5.64
CA ASP A 252 12.33 -11.82 -4.20
C ASP A 252 11.90 -10.55 -3.47
N LEU A 253 12.46 -9.38 -3.83
CA LEU A 253 12.00 -8.09 -3.30
C LEU A 253 10.51 -7.89 -3.55
N TRP A 254 10.00 -8.14 -4.77
CA TRP A 254 8.57 -7.98 -5.05
C TRP A 254 7.69 -8.93 -4.23
N THR A 255 8.17 -10.13 -3.96
CA THR A 255 7.47 -11.09 -3.08
C THR A 255 7.43 -10.60 -1.64
N ARG A 256 8.54 -10.07 -1.12
CA ARG A 256 8.61 -9.48 0.23
C ARG A 256 7.71 -8.25 0.35
N GLU A 257 7.75 -7.35 -0.63
CA GLU A 257 6.85 -6.18 -0.68
C GLU A 257 5.38 -6.58 -0.70
N ALA A 258 4.99 -7.59 -1.49
CA ALA A 258 3.61 -8.07 -1.55
C ALA A 258 3.10 -8.52 -0.18
N ARG A 259 3.94 -9.22 0.60
CA ARG A 259 3.63 -9.63 1.97
C ARG A 259 3.42 -8.44 2.89
N LEU A 260 4.29 -7.43 2.81
CA LEU A 260 4.20 -6.22 3.64
C LEU A 260 2.98 -5.38 3.28
N PHE A 261 2.71 -5.17 2.00
CA PHE A 261 1.55 -4.42 1.53
C PHE A 261 0.23 -5.07 1.95
N LYS A 262 0.16 -6.41 1.94
CA LYS A 262 -1.03 -7.14 2.37
C LYS A 262 -1.45 -6.79 3.80
N PHE A 263 -0.49 -6.53 4.69
CA PHE A 263 -0.73 -6.20 6.10
C PHE A 263 -0.69 -4.70 6.40
N GLY A 264 -0.68 -3.85 5.37
CA GLY A 264 -0.79 -2.40 5.51
C GLY A 264 0.51 -1.66 5.73
N SER A 265 1.65 -2.35 5.67
CA SER A 265 2.98 -1.74 5.78
C SER A 265 3.45 -1.18 4.44
N GLY A 266 4.30 -0.15 4.48
CA GLY A 266 4.99 0.39 3.31
C GLY A 266 6.42 -0.15 3.20
N THR A 267 7.06 0.10 2.05
CA THR A 267 8.45 -0.27 1.79
C THR A 267 9.24 0.89 1.22
N GLY A 268 10.56 0.87 1.45
CA GLY A 268 11.52 1.75 0.81
C GLY A 268 12.75 0.95 0.41
N SER A 269 13.19 1.06 -0.85
CA SER A 269 14.34 0.33 -1.37
C SER A 269 15.22 1.25 -2.21
N ASN A 270 16.55 1.11 -2.03
CA ASN A 270 17.53 1.73 -2.89
C ASN A 270 17.91 0.75 -4.01
N PHE A 271 17.67 1.16 -5.25
CA PHE A 271 17.89 0.36 -6.45
C PHE A 271 19.21 0.68 -7.16
N SER A 272 20.05 1.55 -6.60
CA SER A 272 21.27 2.03 -7.22
C SER A 272 22.27 0.94 -7.59
N ASN A 273 22.18 -0.23 -6.96
CA ASN A 273 23.06 -1.38 -7.25
C ASN A 273 22.58 -2.24 -8.43
N VAL A 274 21.34 -2.03 -8.89
CA VAL A 274 20.82 -2.75 -10.06
C VAL A 274 21.43 -2.15 -11.31
N ARG A 275 21.95 -2.97 -12.22
CA ARG A 275 22.60 -2.53 -13.45
C ARG A 275 21.66 -1.74 -14.38
N GLY A 276 22.24 -0.79 -15.12
CA GLY A 276 21.53 0.03 -16.09
C GLY A 276 21.23 -0.69 -17.40
N ALA A 277 20.52 0.00 -18.27
CA ALA A 277 20.21 -0.47 -19.62
C ALA A 277 21.49 -0.65 -20.46
N GLY A 278 21.53 -1.75 -21.20
CA GLY A 278 22.65 -2.06 -22.10
C GLY A 278 23.92 -2.60 -21.41
N GLU A 279 23.98 -2.67 -20.07
CA GLU A 279 25.08 -3.33 -19.37
C GLU A 279 25.08 -4.84 -19.62
N THR A 280 26.26 -5.46 -19.54
CA THR A 280 26.46 -6.87 -19.92
C THR A 280 25.83 -7.83 -18.90
N LEU A 281 25.16 -8.87 -19.38
CA LEU A 281 24.70 -10.00 -18.60
C LEU A 281 25.74 -11.13 -18.60
N SER A 282 25.77 -11.95 -17.56
CA SER A 282 26.70 -13.08 -17.45
C SER A 282 26.58 -14.09 -18.60
N GLY A 283 25.41 -14.21 -19.23
CA GLY A 283 25.17 -15.03 -20.41
C GLY A 283 25.49 -14.38 -21.76
N GLY A 284 26.13 -13.19 -21.79
CA GLY A 284 26.50 -12.47 -23.00
C GLY A 284 25.40 -11.60 -23.61
N GLY A 285 24.22 -11.51 -22.99
CA GLY A 285 23.14 -10.58 -23.35
C GLY A 285 23.35 -9.20 -22.76
N ARG A 286 22.36 -8.31 -22.98
CA ARG A 286 22.34 -6.96 -22.42
C ARG A 286 21.13 -6.76 -21.50
N SER A 287 21.33 -5.99 -20.44
CA SER A 287 20.30 -5.63 -19.47
C SER A 287 19.22 -4.75 -20.12
N SER A 288 17.97 -4.98 -19.75
CA SER A 288 16.84 -4.10 -20.09
C SER A 288 16.78 -2.85 -19.22
N GLY A 289 17.69 -2.72 -18.26
CA GLY A 289 17.82 -1.58 -17.37
C GLY A 289 16.89 -1.56 -16.16
N LEU A 290 17.23 -0.68 -15.24
CA LEU A 290 16.51 -0.46 -13.99
C LEU A 290 15.02 -0.17 -14.21
N MET A 291 14.70 0.68 -15.18
CA MET A 291 13.33 1.14 -15.40
C MET A 291 12.35 0.02 -15.75
N SER A 292 12.82 -1.03 -16.44
CA SER A 292 12.01 -2.20 -16.75
C SER A 292 11.53 -2.92 -15.48
N PHE A 293 12.38 -3.06 -14.50
CA PHE A 293 12.05 -3.71 -13.22
C PHE A 293 11.22 -2.81 -12.31
N LEU A 294 11.49 -1.51 -12.28
CA LEU A 294 10.68 -0.56 -11.51
C LEU A 294 9.23 -0.53 -11.99
N LYS A 295 8.99 -0.63 -13.29
CA LYS A 295 7.64 -0.73 -13.87
C LYS A 295 6.88 -1.96 -13.38
N ILE A 296 7.55 -3.12 -13.22
CA ILE A 296 6.96 -4.33 -12.64
C ILE A 296 6.54 -4.09 -11.19
N GLY A 297 7.45 -3.57 -10.37
CA GLY A 297 7.20 -3.29 -8.96
C GLY A 297 6.09 -2.25 -8.73
N ASP A 298 6.03 -1.22 -9.58
CA ASP A 298 4.97 -0.21 -9.55
C ASP A 298 3.59 -0.84 -9.82
N ARG A 299 3.49 -1.70 -10.84
CA ARG A 299 2.25 -2.40 -11.17
C ARG A 299 1.84 -3.39 -10.07
N ALA A 300 2.79 -4.12 -9.50
CA ALA A 300 2.53 -5.02 -8.38
C ALA A 300 1.97 -4.25 -7.18
N ALA A 301 2.57 -3.09 -6.83
CA ALA A 301 2.08 -2.22 -5.76
C ALA A 301 0.66 -1.71 -6.04
N GLY A 302 0.35 -1.32 -7.29
CA GLY A 302 -0.99 -0.87 -7.70
C GLY A 302 -2.06 -1.94 -7.61
N ALA A 303 -1.69 -3.21 -7.83
CA ALA A 303 -2.62 -4.34 -7.78
C ALA A 303 -2.94 -4.78 -6.33
N ILE A 304 -2.04 -4.52 -5.38
CA ILE A 304 -2.16 -4.99 -4.00
C ILE A 304 -2.83 -3.91 -3.13
N LYS A 305 -3.99 -4.24 -2.56
CA LYS A 305 -4.69 -3.40 -1.59
C LYS A 305 -4.42 -3.93 -0.19
N SER A 306 -3.93 -3.05 0.70
CA SER A 306 -3.60 -3.45 2.06
C SER A 306 -4.82 -3.87 2.87
N GLY A 307 -4.71 -5.02 3.55
CA GLY A 307 -5.64 -5.45 4.61
C GLY A 307 -7.10 -5.56 4.21
N GLY A 308 -7.42 -5.73 2.92
CA GLY A 308 -8.81 -5.70 2.43
C GLY A 308 -9.45 -4.31 2.56
N THR A 309 -8.69 -3.28 2.91
CA THR A 309 -9.13 -1.89 3.01
C THR A 309 -8.79 -1.11 1.74
N THR A 310 -9.32 0.11 1.63
CA THR A 310 -9.08 1.02 0.51
C THR A 310 -7.70 1.67 0.51
N ARG A 311 -6.76 1.26 1.38
CA ARG A 311 -5.41 1.82 1.42
C ARG A 311 -4.58 1.25 0.27
N ARG A 312 -3.96 2.14 -0.52
CA ARG A 312 -2.98 1.76 -1.55
C ARG A 312 -1.67 1.33 -0.89
N ALA A 313 -0.92 0.46 -1.55
CA ALA A 313 0.45 0.13 -1.17
C ALA A 313 1.30 1.40 -1.14
N ALA A 314 2.14 1.53 -0.11
CA ALA A 314 3.06 2.65 0.04
C ALA A 314 4.48 2.16 -0.31
N LYS A 315 4.98 2.57 -1.48
CA LYS A 315 6.28 2.19 -2.01
C LYS A 315 7.16 3.43 -2.21
N MET A 316 8.38 3.38 -1.72
CA MET A 316 9.42 4.37 -2.00
C MET A 316 10.57 3.72 -2.77
N VAL A 317 11.01 4.39 -3.81
CA VAL A 317 12.16 4.00 -4.64
C VAL A 317 13.22 5.10 -4.53
N VAL A 318 14.45 4.70 -4.25
CA VAL A 318 15.61 5.60 -4.22
C VAL A 318 16.61 5.13 -5.27
N VAL A 319 17.15 6.08 -6.04
CA VAL A 319 18.23 5.85 -7.00
C VAL A 319 19.29 6.93 -6.83
N ASP A 320 20.56 6.55 -6.88
CA ASP A 320 21.67 7.48 -6.76
C ASP A 320 21.86 8.28 -8.05
N ILE A 321 22.27 9.53 -7.91
CA ILE A 321 22.40 10.48 -9.02
C ILE A 321 23.43 10.06 -10.08
N ASP A 322 24.32 9.12 -9.75
CA ASP A 322 25.34 8.59 -10.66
C ASP A 322 24.90 7.32 -11.42
N HIS A 323 23.63 6.90 -11.26
CA HIS A 323 23.12 5.69 -11.92
C HIS A 323 23.00 5.88 -13.43
N PRO A 324 23.36 4.90 -14.27
CA PRO A 324 23.27 5.01 -15.73
C PRO A 324 21.89 5.39 -16.27
N ASP A 325 20.81 4.91 -15.64
CA ASP A 325 19.43 5.17 -16.06
C ASP A 325 18.79 6.36 -15.33
N ILE A 326 19.57 7.24 -14.67
CA ILE A 326 19.03 8.27 -13.78
C ILE A 326 18.17 9.30 -14.51
N GLU A 327 18.52 9.65 -15.74
CA GLU A 327 17.74 10.62 -16.52
C GLU A 327 16.35 10.07 -16.84
N GLU A 328 16.26 8.82 -17.34
CA GLU A 328 14.97 8.15 -17.57
C GLU A 328 14.16 8.03 -16.26
N TYR A 329 14.82 7.77 -15.13
CA TYR A 329 14.18 7.68 -13.83
C TYR A 329 13.59 9.02 -13.37
N ILE A 330 14.31 10.13 -13.55
CA ILE A 330 13.82 11.48 -13.20
C ILE A 330 12.61 11.86 -14.06
N ASP A 331 12.69 11.59 -15.36
CA ASP A 331 11.66 11.96 -16.32
C ASP A 331 10.46 11.01 -16.34
N TRP A 332 10.59 9.83 -15.69
CA TRP A 332 9.59 8.78 -15.79
C TRP A 332 8.15 9.27 -15.58
N LYS A 333 7.90 9.97 -14.47
CA LYS A 333 6.54 10.43 -14.15
C LYS A 333 6.04 11.49 -15.13
N VAL A 334 6.90 12.38 -15.57
CA VAL A 334 6.57 13.42 -16.57
C VAL A 334 6.16 12.78 -17.89
N VAL A 335 6.93 11.80 -18.36
CA VAL A 335 6.63 11.06 -19.60
C VAL A 335 5.29 10.31 -19.49
N GLU A 336 5.01 9.69 -18.35
CA GLU A 336 3.75 8.98 -18.14
C GLU A 336 2.55 9.96 -18.07
N GLU A 337 2.69 11.13 -17.45
CA GLU A 337 1.67 12.19 -17.48
C GLU A 337 1.41 12.72 -18.90
N GLN A 338 2.44 12.87 -19.72
CA GLN A 338 2.28 13.24 -21.12
C GLN A 338 1.45 12.20 -21.89
N LYS A 339 1.61 10.89 -21.58
CA LYS A 339 0.79 9.83 -22.17
C LYS A 339 -0.67 9.95 -21.75
N VAL A 340 -0.95 10.26 -20.46
CA VAL A 340 -2.33 10.50 -19.98
C VAL A 340 -2.94 11.68 -20.74
N ALA A 341 -2.23 12.79 -20.85
CA ALA A 341 -2.71 13.97 -21.58
C ALA A 341 -3.03 13.65 -23.05
N ALA A 342 -2.16 12.86 -23.71
CA ALA A 342 -2.39 12.41 -25.08
C ALA A 342 -3.61 11.49 -25.21
N LEU A 343 -3.79 10.54 -24.27
CA LEU A 343 -4.98 9.66 -24.24
C LEU A 343 -6.26 10.45 -24.04
N VAL A 344 -6.28 11.41 -23.12
CA VAL A 344 -7.44 12.27 -22.85
C VAL A 344 -7.80 13.10 -24.06
N ALA A 345 -6.82 13.81 -24.64
CA ALA A 345 -7.02 14.65 -25.82
C ALA A 345 -7.43 13.80 -27.04
N GLY A 346 -6.75 12.69 -27.29
CA GLY A 346 -7.02 11.79 -28.42
C GLY A 346 -8.40 11.14 -28.31
N SER A 347 -8.84 10.70 -27.14
CA SER A 347 -10.16 10.10 -26.96
C SER A 347 -11.30 11.08 -27.22
N LYS A 348 -11.18 12.32 -26.74
CA LYS A 348 -12.16 13.38 -26.97
C LYS A 348 -12.23 13.81 -28.43
N LEU A 349 -11.07 13.91 -29.12
CA LEU A 349 -11.01 14.20 -30.54
C LEU A 349 -11.63 13.05 -31.35
N ALA A 350 -11.34 11.80 -31.00
CA ALA A 350 -11.93 10.64 -31.65
C ALA A 350 -13.46 10.62 -31.52
N GLU A 351 -13.98 10.80 -30.31
CA GLU A 351 -15.43 10.89 -30.07
C GLU A 351 -16.06 11.98 -30.92
N LYS A 352 -15.53 13.21 -30.85
CA LYS A 352 -16.08 14.36 -31.58
C LYS A 352 -16.15 14.10 -33.09
N HIS A 353 -15.03 13.71 -33.69
CA HIS A 353 -14.94 13.60 -35.13
C HIS A 353 -15.58 12.33 -35.70
N LEU A 354 -15.50 11.20 -34.99
CA LEU A 354 -16.16 9.97 -35.41
C LEU A 354 -17.69 10.05 -35.24
N THR A 355 -18.18 10.75 -34.21
CA THR A 355 -19.60 11.07 -34.10
C THR A 355 -20.09 11.95 -35.26
N ALA A 356 -19.27 12.94 -35.68
CA ALA A 356 -19.60 13.76 -36.85
C ALA A 356 -19.63 12.96 -38.14
N VAL A 357 -18.73 11.99 -38.33
CA VAL A 357 -18.76 11.06 -39.48
C VAL A 357 -20.06 10.22 -39.47
N LEU A 358 -20.43 9.67 -38.31
CA LEU A 358 -21.67 8.91 -38.16
C LEU A 358 -22.90 9.77 -38.47
N ALA A 359 -22.95 10.97 -37.87
CA ALA A 359 -24.04 11.92 -38.08
C ALA A 359 -24.18 12.32 -39.56
N ALA A 360 -23.09 12.51 -40.29
CA ALA A 360 -23.10 12.84 -41.71
C ALA A 360 -23.65 11.69 -42.58
N CYS A 361 -23.55 10.44 -42.14
CA CYS A 361 -24.16 9.30 -42.79
C CYS A 361 -25.64 9.16 -42.45
N THR A 362 -26.03 9.47 -41.20
CA THR A 362 -27.43 9.26 -40.70
C THR A 362 -28.34 10.43 -41.01
N ASN A 363 -27.85 11.67 -41.03
CA ASN A 363 -28.60 12.90 -41.31
C ASN A 363 -28.52 13.31 -42.79
N TRP A 364 -28.52 12.33 -43.67
CA TRP A 364 -28.47 12.51 -45.12
C TRP A 364 -29.77 13.12 -45.67
N ASP A 365 -29.66 14.21 -46.48
CA ASP A 365 -30.78 14.94 -47.06
C ASP A 365 -31.28 14.31 -48.37
N GLY A 366 -30.61 13.27 -48.89
CA GLY A 366 -30.97 12.56 -50.11
C GLY A 366 -31.96 11.39 -49.84
N ALA A 367 -32.16 10.52 -50.84
CA ALA A 367 -33.00 9.35 -50.69
C ALA A 367 -32.51 8.42 -49.59
N ALA A 368 -33.42 8.02 -48.69
CA ALA A 368 -33.08 7.28 -47.45
C ALA A 368 -32.43 5.91 -47.68
N ASP A 369 -32.69 5.31 -48.85
CA ASP A 369 -32.18 4.01 -49.28
C ASP A 369 -30.92 4.10 -50.19
N SER A 370 -30.45 5.34 -50.48
CA SER A 370 -29.30 5.53 -51.36
C SER A 370 -27.99 5.19 -50.64
N GLU A 371 -27.16 4.36 -51.28
CA GLU A 371 -25.77 4.09 -50.88
C GLU A 371 -24.85 5.34 -50.94
N ASP A 372 -25.26 6.39 -51.67
CA ASP A 372 -24.49 7.63 -51.78
C ASP A 372 -24.24 8.31 -50.45
N ARG A 373 -25.12 8.13 -49.46
CA ARG A 373 -24.96 8.66 -48.11
C ARG A 373 -23.69 8.17 -47.42
N PHE A 374 -23.14 7.02 -47.83
CA PHE A 374 -21.91 6.42 -47.27
C PHE A 374 -20.70 6.69 -48.10
N VAL A 375 -20.83 7.42 -49.19
CA VAL A 375 -19.76 7.74 -50.16
C VAL A 375 -19.34 9.21 -50.04
N PRO A 376 -18.11 9.52 -49.55
CA PRO A 376 -17.70 10.91 -49.34
C PRO A 376 -17.72 11.79 -50.61
N ARG A 377 -17.66 11.20 -51.80
CA ARG A 377 -17.74 11.95 -53.05
C ARG A 377 -19.18 12.38 -53.40
N ALA A 378 -20.16 11.61 -52.96
CA ALA A 378 -21.55 11.85 -53.17
C ALA A 378 -22.23 12.62 -52.02
N ASN A 379 -21.71 12.45 -50.79
CA ASN A 379 -22.17 13.13 -49.58
C ASN A 379 -21.19 14.22 -49.15
N PRO A 380 -21.46 15.52 -49.39
CA PRO A 380 -20.58 16.62 -49.04
C PRO A 380 -20.31 16.76 -47.54
N GLN A 381 -21.33 16.48 -46.69
CA GLN A 381 -21.21 16.54 -45.23
C GLN A 381 -20.28 15.43 -44.72
N LEU A 382 -20.41 14.21 -45.28
CA LEU A 382 -19.48 13.13 -44.97
C LEU A 382 -18.05 13.43 -45.42
N LYS A 383 -17.88 14.04 -46.60
CA LYS A 383 -16.56 14.46 -47.10
C LYS A 383 -15.90 15.45 -46.14
N GLU A 384 -16.64 16.45 -45.67
CA GLU A 384 -16.13 17.45 -44.72
C GLU A 384 -15.78 16.78 -43.38
N ALA A 385 -16.64 15.93 -42.81
CA ALA A 385 -16.41 15.20 -41.58
C ALA A 385 -15.15 14.30 -41.71
N VAL A 386 -14.96 13.58 -42.79
CA VAL A 386 -13.77 12.76 -43.07
C VAL A 386 -12.50 13.60 -43.15
N LEU A 387 -12.54 14.73 -43.83
CA LEU A 387 -11.38 15.63 -43.90
C LEU A 387 -11.04 16.22 -42.54
N ALA A 388 -12.02 16.62 -41.75
CA ALA A 388 -11.84 17.10 -40.38
C ALA A 388 -11.24 16.04 -39.47
N ALA A 389 -11.70 14.78 -39.54
CA ALA A 389 -11.16 13.65 -38.79
C ALA A 389 -9.67 13.38 -39.19
N ARG A 390 -9.35 13.39 -40.45
CA ARG A 390 -7.96 13.25 -40.95
C ARG A 390 -7.05 14.38 -40.52
N ALA A 391 -7.54 15.61 -40.43
CA ALA A 391 -6.77 16.77 -39.98
C ALA A 391 -6.29 16.64 -38.54
N VAL A 392 -7.01 15.89 -37.70
CA VAL A 392 -6.60 15.57 -36.31
C VAL A 392 -6.00 14.17 -36.16
N MET A 393 -5.48 13.60 -37.27
CA MET A 393 -4.75 12.34 -37.30
C MET A 393 -5.56 11.08 -36.93
N ILE A 394 -6.89 11.09 -37.08
CA ILE A 394 -7.69 9.88 -36.90
C ILE A 394 -7.44 8.94 -38.10
N PRO A 395 -7.05 7.68 -37.84
CA PRO A 395 -6.75 6.73 -38.92
C PRO A 395 -7.99 6.41 -39.78
N ASP A 396 -7.77 6.29 -41.10
CA ASP A 396 -8.83 5.95 -42.06
C ASP A 396 -9.54 4.63 -41.70
N SER A 397 -8.86 3.70 -41.07
CA SER A 397 -9.48 2.44 -40.61
C SER A 397 -10.62 2.66 -39.61
N TYR A 398 -10.49 3.64 -38.72
CA TYR A 398 -11.57 4.01 -37.79
C TYR A 398 -12.70 4.74 -38.51
N ILE A 399 -12.38 5.68 -39.38
CA ILE A 399 -13.36 6.44 -40.19
C ILE A 399 -14.20 5.47 -41.02
N ASN A 400 -13.57 4.56 -41.75
CA ASN A 400 -14.25 3.55 -42.54
C ASN A 400 -15.12 2.63 -41.71
N LYS A 401 -14.66 2.23 -40.51
CA LYS A 401 -15.41 1.40 -39.57
C LYS A 401 -16.69 2.10 -39.12
N ILE A 402 -16.67 3.41 -38.88
CA ILE A 402 -17.87 4.18 -38.51
C ILE A 402 -18.85 4.26 -39.69
N ILE A 403 -18.35 4.47 -40.90
CA ILE A 403 -19.19 4.45 -42.11
C ILE A 403 -19.88 3.08 -42.29
N GLU A 404 -19.15 1.99 -42.05
CA GLU A 404 -19.74 0.63 -42.09
C GLU A 404 -20.76 0.40 -40.98
N PHE A 405 -20.59 0.92 -39.79
CA PHE A 405 -21.60 0.87 -38.75
C PHE A 405 -22.86 1.65 -39.13
N ALA A 406 -22.70 2.84 -39.73
CA ALA A 406 -23.82 3.60 -40.26
C ALA A 406 -24.58 2.80 -41.37
N ARG A 407 -23.84 2.10 -42.25
CA ARG A 407 -24.43 1.22 -43.28
C ARG A 407 -25.22 0.04 -42.68
N GLN A 408 -24.78 -0.46 -41.54
CA GLN A 408 -25.50 -1.51 -40.79
C GLN A 408 -26.68 -0.98 -39.98
N GLY A 409 -26.96 0.34 -40.03
CA GLY A 409 -28.12 0.94 -39.39
C GLY A 409 -27.86 1.51 -37.99
N PHE A 410 -26.60 1.58 -37.53
CA PHE A 410 -26.29 2.24 -36.28
C PHE A 410 -26.42 3.76 -36.44
N THR A 411 -27.21 4.38 -35.58
CA THR A 411 -27.42 5.83 -35.54
C THR A 411 -26.68 6.52 -34.38
N GLU A 412 -26.24 5.74 -33.41
CA GLU A 412 -25.50 6.19 -32.21
C GLU A 412 -24.42 5.18 -31.85
N ILE A 413 -23.24 5.67 -31.48
CA ILE A 413 -22.13 4.86 -30.99
C ILE A 413 -21.55 5.57 -29.76
N SER A 414 -21.46 4.85 -28.67
CA SER A 414 -20.75 5.33 -27.46
C SER A 414 -19.23 5.14 -27.61
N PHE A 415 -18.49 6.23 -27.55
CA PHE A 415 -17.04 6.21 -27.56
C PHE A 415 -16.51 6.32 -26.13
N LYS A 416 -15.52 5.49 -25.81
CA LYS A 416 -14.85 5.60 -24.53
C LYS A 416 -13.94 6.82 -24.51
N THR A 417 -14.20 7.76 -23.61
CA THR A 417 -13.35 8.91 -23.36
C THR A 417 -12.62 8.77 -22.02
N TYR A 418 -11.50 9.45 -21.89
CA TYR A 418 -10.72 9.54 -20.68
C TYR A 418 -10.73 10.98 -20.14
N ASP A 419 -10.48 11.12 -18.85
CA ASP A 419 -10.31 12.38 -18.17
C ASP A 419 -8.98 12.41 -17.37
N THR A 420 -8.71 13.53 -16.71
CA THR A 420 -7.50 13.75 -15.91
C THR A 420 -7.71 13.53 -14.42
N ASP A 421 -8.86 12.99 -14.01
CA ASP A 421 -9.10 12.67 -12.62
C ASP A 421 -8.14 11.54 -12.18
N TRP A 422 -7.61 11.66 -10.98
CA TRP A 422 -6.56 10.78 -10.46
C TRP A 422 -6.95 9.28 -10.37
N ASP A 423 -8.25 8.99 -10.37
CA ASP A 423 -8.83 7.64 -10.35
C ASP A 423 -9.37 7.21 -11.75
N SER A 424 -9.14 8.03 -12.78
CA SER A 424 -9.55 7.75 -14.14
C SER A 424 -8.83 6.52 -14.70
N GLU A 425 -9.51 5.83 -15.62
CA GLU A 425 -8.94 4.67 -16.30
C GLU A 425 -7.67 5.01 -17.12
N ALA A 426 -7.47 6.27 -17.50
CA ALA A 426 -6.24 6.71 -18.16
C ALA A 426 -5.01 6.39 -17.31
N TYR A 427 -5.06 6.64 -15.99
CA TYR A 427 -3.97 6.33 -15.07
C TYR A 427 -3.74 4.82 -14.87
N LEU A 428 -4.70 3.97 -15.17
CA LEU A 428 -4.49 2.53 -15.18
C LEU A 428 -3.63 2.06 -16.36
N THR A 429 -3.48 2.87 -17.40
CA THR A 429 -2.68 2.54 -18.59
C THR A 429 -1.20 2.88 -18.45
N VAL A 430 -0.84 3.80 -17.56
CA VAL A 430 0.51 4.31 -17.34
C VAL A 430 1.17 3.72 -16.09
N SER A 431 2.48 3.79 -15.97
CA SER A 431 3.26 3.30 -14.84
C SER A 431 3.75 4.45 -13.94
N GLY A 432 4.44 4.13 -12.82
CA GLY A 432 5.02 5.14 -11.93
C GLY A 432 4.03 5.83 -11.01
N GLN A 433 2.76 5.39 -10.96
CA GLN A 433 1.70 6.02 -10.17
C GLN A 433 1.62 5.50 -8.71
N ASN A 434 2.25 4.37 -8.42
CA ASN A 434 2.14 3.66 -7.15
C ASN A 434 3.41 3.75 -6.29
N SER A 435 4.43 4.46 -6.75
CA SER A 435 5.68 4.67 -6.03
C SER A 435 6.02 6.14 -5.86
N ASN A 436 6.62 6.48 -4.71
CA ASN A 436 7.30 7.75 -4.48
C ASN A 436 8.75 7.60 -4.92
N ASN A 437 9.19 8.45 -5.83
CA ASN A 437 10.53 8.41 -6.39
C ASN A 437 11.41 9.46 -5.71
N SER A 438 12.63 9.08 -5.35
CA SER A 438 13.63 9.95 -4.75
C SER A 438 14.99 9.71 -5.39
N VAL A 439 15.76 10.78 -5.57
CA VAL A 439 17.15 10.72 -5.99
C VAL A 439 18.03 11.01 -4.79
N ARG A 440 19.04 10.16 -4.55
CA ARG A 440 20.06 10.41 -3.55
C ARG A 440 21.23 11.15 -4.23
N VAL A 441 21.51 12.36 -3.76
CA VAL A 441 22.61 13.20 -4.26
C VAL A 441 23.75 13.24 -3.24
N SER A 442 24.99 13.25 -3.74
CA SER A 442 26.19 13.43 -2.91
C SER A 442 26.59 14.89 -2.80
N ASN A 443 27.43 15.22 -1.83
CA ASN A 443 28.02 16.55 -1.74
C ASN A 443 28.87 16.89 -2.96
N ASP A 444 29.57 15.91 -3.54
CA ASP A 444 30.38 16.10 -4.76
C ASP A 444 29.51 16.48 -5.97
N PHE A 445 28.33 15.87 -6.10
CA PHE A 445 27.35 16.27 -7.13
C PHE A 445 26.90 17.72 -6.93
N LEU A 446 26.55 18.09 -5.69
CA LEU A 446 26.12 19.44 -5.37
C LEU A 446 27.25 20.46 -5.64
N GLN A 447 28.49 20.11 -5.35
CA GLN A 447 29.65 20.95 -5.68
C GLN A 447 29.85 21.06 -7.18
N ALA A 448 29.75 19.96 -7.93
CA ALA A 448 29.80 19.99 -9.40
C ALA A 448 28.72 20.91 -10.00
N VAL A 449 27.50 20.92 -9.46
CA VAL A 449 26.44 21.84 -9.85
C VAL A 449 26.81 23.29 -9.57
N LEU A 450 27.37 23.59 -8.39
CA LEU A 450 27.81 24.95 -8.04
C LEU A 450 28.95 25.45 -8.93
N ASP A 451 29.86 24.56 -9.32
CA ASP A 451 31.01 24.85 -10.17
C ASP A 451 30.65 24.82 -11.66
N ASN A 452 29.39 24.52 -12.02
CA ASN A 452 28.94 24.29 -13.40
C ASN A 452 29.81 23.27 -14.15
N GLY A 453 30.19 22.20 -13.40
CA GLY A 453 31.06 21.13 -13.89
C GLY A 453 30.28 19.96 -14.47
N ASP A 454 31.02 18.97 -14.96
CA ASP A 454 30.50 17.73 -15.51
C ASP A 454 30.17 16.72 -14.40
N TRP A 455 29.19 15.85 -14.63
CA TRP A 455 28.86 14.73 -13.78
C TRP A 455 28.85 13.42 -14.57
N ASN A 456 29.57 12.40 -14.07
CA ASN A 456 29.68 11.12 -14.75
C ASN A 456 28.66 10.11 -14.19
N LEU A 457 27.94 9.44 -15.08
CA LEU A 457 27.11 8.30 -14.76
C LEU A 457 27.99 7.03 -14.75
N ILE A 458 27.82 6.21 -13.73
CA ILE A 458 28.73 5.09 -13.44
C ILE A 458 28.00 3.78 -13.68
N ARG A 459 28.51 2.93 -14.56
CA ARG A 459 28.02 1.56 -14.76
C ARG A 459 28.20 0.75 -13.48
N ARG A 460 27.29 -0.17 -13.24
CA ARG A 460 27.30 -1.05 -12.07
C ARG A 460 28.06 -2.34 -12.30
N ILE A 461 28.18 -2.73 -13.57
CA ILE A 461 28.96 -3.89 -14.03
C ILE A 461 29.78 -3.45 -15.24
N ASP A 462 31.06 -3.80 -15.24
CA ASP A 462 31.98 -3.53 -16.32
C ASP A 462 31.81 -4.50 -17.51
#